data_9bff52c32f6dafbcf9440c1042ab157e
#
_entry.id   9bff52c32f6dafbcf9440c1042ab157e
#
_cell.length_a   1.000
_cell.length_b   1.000
_cell.length_c   1.000
_cell.angle_alpha   90.00
_cell.angle_beta   90.00
_cell.angle_gamma   90.00
#
_symmetry.space_group_name_H-M   'P 1'
#
loop_
_entity.id
_entity.type
_entity.pdbx_description
1 polymer ?
#
loop_
_entity_poly.entity_id
_entity_poly.type
_entity_poly.pdbx_seq_one_letter_code
_entity_poly.pdbx_strand_id
1 'polypeptide(L)'
;SIRLLIERASKVEGLTHVDLNFPDHSDPSLKEISIITSDCGLSINGLAMRYYTNPAFKLGAFTNPNKQVRQEAIDLTKRAIDELREIDSNLLTIWLGQDGFDYGFQVDYKKVWDDEISAIKEVAEYDKDCLVSIEYKPNDPRAYSLLSNLGTTLLAIKEINLNNIGVTIDFAHILY
;
A
#
# COMPACT_ATOMS: atom_id res chain seq x y z
N SER A 1 -8.49 -20.57 0.63
CA SER A 1 -8.03 -20.08 -0.70
C SER A 1 -8.71 -18.75 -1.02
N ILE A 2 -8.12 -17.95 -1.86
CA ILE A 2 -8.66 -16.64 -2.29
C ILE A 2 -10.04 -16.82 -2.96
N ARG A 3 -10.24 -17.86 -3.77
CA ARG A 3 -11.53 -18.21 -4.38
C ARG A 3 -12.67 -18.24 -3.35
N LEU A 4 -12.48 -18.94 -2.23
CA LEU A 4 -13.51 -19.04 -1.18
C LEU A 4 -13.84 -17.68 -0.55
N LEU A 5 -12.85 -16.81 -0.42
CA LEU A 5 -13.06 -15.44 0.09
C LEU A 5 -13.90 -14.63 -0.89
N ILE A 6 -13.61 -14.69 -2.19
CA ILE A 6 -14.37 -14.01 -3.24
C ILE A 6 -15.81 -14.55 -3.31
N GLU A 7 -15.99 -15.87 -3.29
CA GLU A 7 -17.32 -16.50 -3.26
C GLU A 7 -18.16 -16.13 -2.03
N ARG A 8 -17.52 -15.86 -0.90
CA ARG A 8 -18.19 -15.34 0.31
C ARG A 8 -18.53 -13.86 0.17
N ALA A 9 -17.58 -13.09 -0.34
CA ALA A 9 -17.79 -11.66 -0.58
C ALA A 9 -18.96 -11.41 -1.54
N SER A 10 -19.10 -12.22 -2.60
CA SER A 10 -20.19 -12.06 -3.57
C SER A 10 -21.59 -12.30 -3.01
N LYS A 11 -21.71 -12.88 -1.80
CA LYS A 11 -22.99 -13.05 -1.10
C LYS A 11 -23.40 -11.84 -0.26
N VAL A 12 -22.55 -10.84 -0.17
CA VAL A 12 -22.85 -9.60 0.57
C VAL A 12 -23.68 -8.70 -0.32
N GLU A 13 -24.89 -8.43 0.09
CA GLU A 13 -25.82 -7.56 -0.66
C GLU A 13 -25.23 -6.16 -0.84
N GLY A 14 -25.23 -5.66 -2.07
CA GLY A 14 -24.71 -4.34 -2.42
C GLY A 14 -23.20 -4.26 -2.61
N LEU A 15 -22.44 -5.34 -2.33
CA LEU A 15 -21.00 -5.36 -2.61
C LEU A 15 -20.78 -5.55 -4.12
N THR A 16 -19.99 -4.66 -4.72
CA THR A 16 -19.67 -4.68 -6.16
C THR A 16 -18.18 -4.84 -6.44
N HIS A 17 -17.33 -4.45 -5.50
CA HIS A 17 -15.87 -4.44 -5.68
C HIS A 17 -15.16 -5.01 -4.47
N VAL A 18 -13.96 -5.52 -4.70
CA VAL A 18 -13.03 -6.01 -3.66
C VAL A 18 -11.63 -5.45 -3.90
N ASP A 19 -10.88 -5.22 -2.83
CA ASP A 19 -9.45 -4.96 -2.89
C ASP A 19 -8.68 -6.25 -2.58
N LEU A 20 -7.54 -6.43 -3.22
CA LEU A 20 -6.66 -7.57 -2.99
C LEU A 20 -5.35 -7.13 -2.34
N ASN A 21 -4.79 -7.99 -1.50
CA ASN A 21 -3.51 -7.75 -0.86
C ASN A 21 -2.37 -8.25 -1.76
N PHE A 22 -1.39 -7.40 -2.04
CA PHE A 22 -0.21 -7.76 -2.81
C PHE A 22 1.04 -7.75 -1.91
N PRO A 23 1.92 -8.77 -1.95
CA PRO A 23 1.88 -9.94 -2.86
C PRO A 23 1.06 -11.13 -2.34
N ASP A 24 0.43 -11.08 -1.18
CA ASP A 24 -0.19 -12.22 -0.50
C ASP A 24 -1.29 -12.91 -1.34
N HIS A 25 -2.03 -12.17 -2.15
CA HIS A 25 -3.09 -12.65 -3.03
C HIS A 25 -2.65 -12.73 -4.50
N SER A 26 -1.41 -13.10 -4.77
CA SER A 26 -0.89 -13.26 -6.14
C SER A 26 -0.71 -14.73 -6.56
N ASP A 27 -1.24 -15.68 -5.78
CA ASP A 27 -1.28 -17.11 -6.09
C ASP A 27 -2.72 -17.64 -5.89
N PRO A 28 -3.43 -18.07 -6.96
CA PRO A 28 -3.03 -18.03 -8.37
C PRO A 28 -2.78 -16.60 -8.89
N SER A 29 -2.35 -16.42 -10.15
CA SER A 29 -2.04 -15.11 -10.72
C SER A 29 -3.21 -14.12 -10.59
N LEU A 30 -2.92 -12.83 -10.49
CA LEU A 30 -3.98 -11.81 -10.38
C LEU A 30 -4.95 -11.84 -11.57
N LYS A 31 -4.48 -12.23 -12.76
CA LYS A 31 -5.33 -12.44 -13.93
C LYS A 31 -6.34 -13.57 -13.72
N GLU A 32 -5.93 -14.68 -13.14
CA GLU A 32 -6.85 -15.78 -12.81
C GLU A 32 -7.82 -15.39 -11.70
N ILE A 33 -7.34 -14.61 -10.70
CA ILE A 33 -8.20 -14.09 -9.64
C ILE A 33 -9.22 -13.11 -10.20
N SER A 34 -8.85 -12.27 -11.16
CA SER A 34 -9.77 -11.34 -11.84
C SER A 34 -10.91 -12.09 -12.55
N ILE A 35 -10.61 -13.19 -13.22
CA ILE A 35 -11.62 -14.04 -13.85
C ILE A 35 -12.56 -14.62 -12.78
N ILE A 36 -12.03 -15.18 -11.69
CA ILE A 36 -12.83 -15.72 -10.58
C ILE A 36 -13.73 -14.65 -9.98
N THR A 37 -13.20 -13.43 -9.82
CA THR A 37 -13.92 -12.29 -9.25
C THR A 37 -15.09 -11.88 -10.15
N SER A 38 -14.83 -11.80 -11.46
CA SER A 38 -15.84 -11.50 -12.48
C SER A 38 -16.92 -12.57 -12.56
N ASP A 39 -16.56 -13.86 -12.50
CA ASP A 39 -17.51 -14.98 -12.48
C ASP A 39 -18.44 -14.93 -11.25
N CYS A 40 -17.99 -14.35 -10.16
CA CYS A 40 -18.76 -14.11 -8.94
C CYS A 40 -19.59 -12.80 -8.97
N GLY A 41 -19.58 -12.05 -10.07
CA GLY A 41 -20.31 -10.78 -10.23
C GLY A 41 -19.67 -9.60 -9.48
N LEU A 42 -18.38 -9.70 -9.15
CA LEU A 42 -17.60 -8.66 -8.50
C LEU A 42 -16.51 -8.12 -9.44
N SER A 43 -15.98 -6.94 -9.14
CA SER A 43 -14.82 -6.36 -9.80
C SER A 43 -13.68 -6.15 -8.80
N ILE A 44 -12.43 -6.11 -9.27
CA ILE A 44 -11.30 -5.72 -8.43
C ILE A 44 -11.17 -4.20 -8.51
N ASN A 45 -11.25 -3.52 -7.34
CA ASN A 45 -11.08 -2.08 -7.25
C ASN A 45 -9.60 -1.69 -7.26
N GLY A 46 -8.75 -2.41 -6.55
CA GLY A 46 -7.34 -2.11 -6.46
C GLY A 46 -6.52 -3.15 -5.72
N LEU A 47 -5.23 -2.85 -5.58
CA LEU A 47 -4.30 -3.62 -4.75
C LEU A 47 -3.89 -2.83 -3.52
N ALA A 48 -3.79 -3.52 -2.38
CA ALA A 48 -3.24 -2.98 -1.14
C ALA A 48 -1.90 -3.65 -0.82
N MET A 49 -0.84 -2.86 -0.66
CA MET A 49 0.50 -3.38 -0.40
C MET A 49 0.64 -3.98 1.01
N ARG A 50 1.32 -5.12 1.09
CA ARG A 50 1.54 -5.88 2.34
C ARG A 50 3.03 -6.08 2.60
N TYR A 51 3.73 -5.02 3.01
CA TYR A 51 5.17 -5.11 3.33
C TYR A 51 5.43 -5.94 4.58
N TYR A 52 4.56 -5.87 5.58
CA TYR A 52 4.78 -6.46 6.90
C TYR A 52 4.79 -7.99 6.92
N THR A 53 4.33 -8.66 5.88
CA THR A 53 4.36 -10.11 5.76
C THR A 53 5.76 -10.63 5.43
N ASN A 54 6.64 -9.78 4.89
CA ASN A 54 8.03 -10.12 4.64
C ASN A 54 8.94 -9.63 5.78
N PRO A 55 9.65 -10.53 6.50
CA PRO A 55 10.56 -10.17 7.58
C PRO A 55 11.67 -9.19 7.21
N ALA A 56 12.06 -9.10 5.92
CA ALA A 56 13.05 -8.16 5.44
C ALA A 56 12.65 -6.70 5.73
N PHE A 57 11.32 -6.41 5.69
CA PHE A 57 10.79 -5.07 5.93
C PHE A 57 10.48 -4.76 7.40
N LYS A 58 10.90 -5.62 8.34
CA LYS A 58 10.62 -5.44 9.78
C LYS A 58 11.05 -4.07 10.34
N LEU A 59 12.12 -3.49 9.81
CA LEU A 59 12.66 -2.20 10.25
C LEU A 59 12.27 -1.04 9.32
N GLY A 60 11.23 -1.20 8.54
CA GLY A 60 10.74 -0.28 7.54
C GLY A 60 10.79 -0.90 6.13
N ALA A 61 9.91 -0.47 5.27
CA ALA A 61 9.94 -0.75 3.84
C ALA A 61 10.72 0.36 3.12
N PHE A 62 10.15 1.55 3.02
CA PHE A 62 10.76 2.71 2.35
C PHE A 62 11.79 3.44 3.23
N THR A 63 11.70 3.28 4.55
CA THR A 63 12.63 3.89 5.51
C THR A 63 13.63 2.91 6.12
N ASN A 64 13.74 1.70 5.58
CA ASN A 64 14.67 0.69 6.10
C ASN A 64 16.10 1.24 6.15
N PRO A 65 16.87 1.01 7.23
CA PRO A 65 18.28 1.42 7.31
C PRO A 65 19.14 0.88 6.16
N ASN A 66 18.82 -0.32 5.65
CA ASN A 66 19.50 -0.92 4.51
C ASN A 66 18.90 -0.41 3.20
N LYS A 67 19.73 0.28 2.40
CA LYS A 67 19.32 0.82 1.09
C LYS A 67 18.82 -0.27 0.11
N GLN A 68 19.39 -1.47 0.15
CA GLN A 68 18.96 -2.57 -0.72
C GLN A 68 17.53 -3.00 -0.38
N VAL A 69 17.19 -3.09 0.90
CA VAL A 69 15.83 -3.42 1.36
C VAL A 69 14.83 -2.33 0.96
N ARG A 70 15.21 -1.05 1.03
CA ARG A 70 14.36 0.04 0.51
C ARG A 70 14.10 -0.11 -0.98
N GLN A 71 15.13 -0.44 -1.77
CA GLN A 71 14.98 -0.66 -3.21
C GLN A 71 14.09 -1.87 -3.50
N GLU A 72 14.23 -2.97 -2.76
CA GLU A 72 13.37 -4.14 -2.87
C GLU A 72 11.89 -3.80 -2.61
N ALA A 73 11.61 -2.92 -1.63
CA ALA A 73 10.25 -2.46 -1.34
C ALA A 73 9.67 -1.61 -2.49
N ILE A 74 10.47 -0.70 -3.05
CA ILE A 74 10.10 0.13 -4.22
C ILE A 74 9.84 -0.77 -5.43
N ASP A 75 10.72 -1.72 -5.71
CA ASP A 75 10.59 -2.65 -6.84
C ASP A 75 9.37 -3.57 -6.67
N LEU A 76 9.08 -4.02 -5.45
CA LEU A 76 7.88 -4.77 -5.12
C LEU A 76 6.61 -3.94 -5.42
N THR A 77 6.64 -2.66 -5.07
CA THR A 77 5.50 -1.76 -5.28
C THR A 77 5.28 -1.47 -6.78
N LYS A 78 6.37 -1.30 -7.54
CA LYS A 78 6.28 -1.17 -9.00
C LYS A 78 5.71 -2.42 -9.68
N ARG A 79 6.08 -3.62 -9.19
CA ARG A 79 5.46 -4.86 -9.67
C ARG A 79 3.94 -4.89 -9.41
N ALA A 80 3.47 -4.39 -8.26
CA ALA A 80 2.04 -4.28 -8.02
C ALA A 80 1.34 -3.37 -9.03
N ILE A 81 1.99 -2.28 -9.45
CA ILE A 81 1.48 -1.41 -10.53
C ILE A 81 1.41 -2.15 -11.87
N ASP A 82 2.43 -2.94 -12.21
CA ASP A 82 2.41 -3.75 -13.44
C ASP A 82 1.27 -4.78 -13.42
N GLU A 83 1.03 -5.43 -12.28
CA GLU A 83 -0.08 -6.37 -12.10
C GLU A 83 -1.46 -5.69 -12.20
N LEU A 84 -1.60 -4.45 -11.72
CA LEU A 84 -2.85 -3.68 -11.85
C LEU A 84 -3.25 -3.49 -13.32
N ARG A 85 -2.30 -3.26 -14.21
CA ARG A 85 -2.55 -3.12 -15.65
C ARG A 85 -3.12 -4.39 -16.28
N GLU A 86 -2.73 -5.58 -15.76
CA GLU A 86 -3.20 -6.87 -16.25
C GLU A 86 -4.66 -7.18 -15.84
N ILE A 87 -5.19 -6.47 -14.85
CA ILE A 87 -6.53 -6.72 -14.29
C ILE A 87 -7.51 -5.55 -14.48
N ASP A 88 -7.16 -4.62 -15.36
CA ASP A 88 -7.98 -3.43 -15.69
C ASP A 88 -8.35 -2.58 -14.45
N SER A 89 -7.38 -2.43 -13.55
CA SER A 89 -7.49 -1.56 -12.38
C SER A 89 -6.30 -0.62 -12.30
N ASN A 90 -6.46 0.53 -11.64
CA ASN A 90 -5.42 1.55 -11.54
C ASN A 90 -5.27 2.13 -10.13
N LEU A 91 -5.80 1.49 -9.11
CA LEU A 91 -5.67 1.95 -7.72
C LEU A 91 -4.70 1.09 -6.93
N LEU A 92 -3.64 1.71 -6.42
CA LEU A 92 -2.69 1.11 -5.50
C LEU A 92 -2.77 1.80 -4.14
N THR A 93 -3.18 1.08 -3.11
CA THR A 93 -3.13 1.55 -1.73
C THR A 93 -1.82 1.12 -1.09
N ILE A 94 -1.07 2.06 -0.52
CA ILE A 94 0.15 1.78 0.24
C ILE A 94 -0.08 2.09 1.72
N TRP A 95 0.08 1.07 2.56
CA TRP A 95 0.10 1.18 4.01
C TRP A 95 1.50 0.87 4.53
N LEU A 96 2.17 1.90 5.03
CA LEU A 96 3.57 1.86 5.45
C LEU A 96 3.70 1.68 6.98
N GLY A 97 2.98 0.69 7.54
CA GLY A 97 2.94 0.46 8.98
C GLY A 97 4.29 0.09 9.61
N GLN A 98 5.25 -0.41 8.82
CA GLN A 98 6.61 -0.72 9.28
C GLN A 98 7.52 0.52 9.26
N ASP A 99 7.13 1.56 8.53
CA ASP A 99 7.90 2.80 8.38
C ASP A 99 7.61 3.74 9.55
N GLY A 100 8.61 3.88 10.42
CA GLY A 100 8.48 4.59 11.68
C GLY A 100 9.57 4.21 12.68
N PHE A 101 9.27 4.38 13.97
CA PHE A 101 10.23 4.12 15.06
C PHE A 101 9.50 3.70 16.34
N ASP A 102 10.23 3.10 17.29
CA ASP A 102 9.65 2.58 18.52
C ASP A 102 9.96 3.43 19.76
N TYR A 103 11.00 4.28 19.68
CA TYR A 103 11.36 5.22 20.74
C TYR A 103 12.05 6.46 20.16
N GLY A 104 12.00 7.55 20.88
CA GLY A 104 12.65 8.81 20.49
C GLY A 104 14.17 8.63 20.25
N PHE A 105 14.70 9.33 19.25
CA PHE A 105 16.11 9.27 18.82
C PHE A 105 16.58 7.93 18.22
N GLN A 106 15.67 7.00 17.95
CA GLN A 106 16.00 5.75 17.25
C GLN A 106 16.47 6.01 15.81
N VAL A 107 15.92 7.02 15.17
CA VAL A 107 16.15 7.37 13.77
C VAL A 107 16.51 8.83 13.60
N ASP A 108 17.18 9.17 12.50
CA ASP A 108 17.26 10.55 12.00
C ASP A 108 15.93 10.87 11.30
N TYR A 109 15.10 11.68 11.95
CA TYR A 109 13.75 11.99 11.48
C TYR A 109 13.73 12.64 10.10
N LYS A 110 14.69 13.54 9.82
CA LYS A 110 14.78 14.16 8.50
C LYS A 110 15.12 13.12 7.44
N LYS A 111 16.07 12.26 7.73
CA LYS A 111 16.50 11.22 6.79
C LYS A 111 15.37 10.26 6.46
N VAL A 112 14.66 9.72 7.46
CA VAL A 112 13.58 8.77 7.21
C VAL A 112 12.40 9.42 6.48
N TRP A 113 12.12 10.70 6.75
CA TRP A 113 11.15 11.49 6.02
C TRP A 113 11.54 11.65 4.55
N ASP A 114 12.79 12.08 4.28
CA ASP A 114 13.30 12.24 2.92
C ASP A 114 13.30 10.91 2.15
N ASP A 115 13.69 9.80 2.80
CA ASP A 115 13.68 8.46 2.21
C ASP A 115 12.24 8.05 1.82
N GLU A 116 11.24 8.27 2.68
CA GLU A 116 9.84 7.91 2.44
C GLU A 116 9.23 8.74 1.31
N ILE A 117 9.39 10.07 1.36
CA ILE A 117 8.92 10.98 0.31
C ILE A 117 9.51 10.61 -1.05
N SER A 118 10.83 10.35 -1.08
CA SER A 118 11.52 9.99 -2.32
C SER A 118 11.03 8.65 -2.89
N ALA A 119 10.80 7.66 -2.03
CA ALA A 119 10.33 6.35 -2.43
C ALA A 119 8.88 6.40 -2.97
N ILE A 120 7.98 7.09 -2.27
CA ILE A 120 6.59 7.26 -2.74
C ILE A 120 6.56 8.02 -4.06
N LYS A 121 7.39 9.06 -4.20
CA LYS A 121 7.51 9.81 -5.45
C LYS A 121 7.98 8.93 -6.59
N GLU A 122 9.02 8.13 -6.39
CA GLU A 122 9.55 7.19 -7.39
C GLU A 122 8.51 6.16 -7.84
N VAL A 123 7.71 5.65 -6.91
CA VAL A 123 6.59 4.75 -7.21
C VAL A 123 5.52 5.44 -8.05
N ALA A 124 5.10 6.64 -7.65
CA ALA A 124 4.04 7.37 -8.35
C ALA A 124 4.47 7.91 -9.73
N GLU A 125 5.76 8.19 -9.92
CA GLU A 125 6.33 8.58 -11.21
C GLU A 125 6.48 7.40 -12.17
N TYR A 126 6.49 6.16 -11.66
CA TYR A 126 6.62 4.95 -12.48
C TYR A 126 5.45 4.74 -13.43
N ASP A 127 4.24 5.06 -12.98
CA ASP A 127 3.04 5.08 -13.81
C ASP A 127 2.11 6.22 -13.38
N LYS A 128 1.96 7.23 -14.22
CA LYS A 128 1.13 8.41 -13.92
C LYS A 128 -0.37 8.15 -14.03
N ASP A 129 -0.77 7.06 -14.68
CA ASP A 129 -2.17 6.65 -14.79
C ASP A 129 -2.60 5.77 -13.60
N CYS A 130 -1.64 5.26 -12.82
CA CYS A 130 -1.92 4.57 -11.56
C CYS A 130 -2.16 5.59 -10.44
N LEU A 131 -3.27 5.47 -9.74
CA LEU A 131 -3.60 6.25 -8.55
C LEU A 131 -2.94 5.61 -7.33
N VAL A 132 -1.98 6.29 -6.73
CA VAL A 132 -1.32 5.84 -5.51
C VAL A 132 -2.01 6.48 -4.31
N SER A 133 -2.62 5.68 -3.46
CA SER A 133 -3.33 6.14 -2.27
C SER A 133 -2.56 5.76 -1.00
N ILE A 134 -2.27 6.75 -0.14
CA ILE A 134 -1.55 6.53 1.11
C ILE A 134 -2.57 6.30 2.23
N GLU A 135 -2.52 5.14 2.86
CA GLU A 135 -3.30 4.83 4.05
C GLU A 135 -2.45 5.11 5.29
N TYR A 136 -2.84 6.10 6.08
CA TYR A 136 -2.14 6.44 7.32
C TYR A 136 -2.63 5.63 8.52
N LYS A 137 -1.76 5.44 9.51
CA LYS A 137 -2.10 4.83 10.80
C LYS A 137 -1.18 5.41 11.89
N PRO A 138 -1.69 5.76 13.08
CA PRO A 138 -0.86 6.41 14.11
C PRO A 138 0.28 5.55 14.63
N ASN A 139 0.03 4.25 14.79
CA ASN A 139 0.95 3.26 15.36
C ASN A 139 0.59 1.85 14.87
N ASP A 140 1.30 0.84 15.38
CA ASP A 140 1.10 -0.58 15.11
C ASP A 140 1.34 -0.95 13.63
N PRO A 141 2.38 -1.77 13.37
CA PRO A 141 3.20 -2.53 14.33
C PRO A 141 4.33 -1.72 15.02
N ARG A 142 4.67 -0.51 14.52
CA ARG A 142 5.65 0.36 15.20
C ARG A 142 4.94 1.22 16.25
N ALA A 143 5.66 1.62 17.29
CA ALA A 143 5.12 2.51 18.32
C ALA A 143 4.69 3.88 17.74
N TYR A 144 5.43 4.35 16.73
CA TYR A 144 5.17 5.60 16.02
C TYR A 144 5.33 5.38 14.53
N SER A 145 4.24 5.53 13.77
CA SER A 145 4.31 5.54 12.31
C SER A 145 4.77 6.90 11.80
N LEU A 146 5.50 6.93 10.71
CA LEU A 146 5.96 8.18 10.11
C LEU A 146 4.78 8.96 9.51
N LEU A 147 3.92 8.29 8.73
CA LEU A 147 2.65 8.82 8.24
C LEU A 147 1.53 8.46 9.23
N SER A 148 1.49 9.17 10.36
CA SER A 148 0.68 8.80 11.53
C SER A 148 -0.73 9.37 11.53
N ASN A 149 -1.02 10.37 10.69
CA ASN A 149 -2.32 11.05 10.66
C ASN A 149 -2.52 11.77 9.33
N LEU A 150 -3.76 12.22 9.10
CA LEU A 150 -4.15 12.91 7.87
C LEU A 150 -3.28 14.15 7.58
N GLY A 151 -2.97 14.96 8.59
CA GLY A 151 -2.19 16.18 8.40
C GLY A 151 -0.77 15.91 7.91
N THR A 152 -0.09 14.92 8.51
CA THR A 152 1.25 14.48 8.09
C THR A 152 1.23 13.90 6.69
N THR A 153 0.20 13.09 6.36
CA THR A 153 0.04 12.50 5.04
C THR A 153 -0.23 13.55 3.96
N LEU A 154 -1.06 14.56 4.25
CA LEU A 154 -1.28 15.67 3.32
C LEU A 154 -0.02 16.52 3.12
N LEU A 155 0.83 16.67 4.15
CA LEU A 155 2.14 17.32 4.01
C LEU A 155 3.03 16.52 3.07
N ALA A 156 3.10 15.20 3.24
CA ALA A 156 3.85 14.30 2.35
C ALA A 156 3.37 14.42 0.88
N ILE A 157 2.07 14.35 0.65
CA ILE A 157 1.46 14.51 -0.69
C ILE A 157 1.84 15.86 -1.30
N LYS A 158 1.78 16.93 -0.51
CA LYS A 158 2.17 18.28 -0.96
C LYS A 158 3.65 18.36 -1.35
N GLU A 159 4.55 17.73 -0.58
CA GLU A 159 5.99 17.72 -0.88
C GLU A 159 6.30 16.87 -2.14
N ILE A 160 5.62 15.73 -2.31
CA ILE A 160 5.75 14.87 -3.49
C ILE A 160 5.29 15.63 -4.74
N ASN A 161 4.21 16.41 -4.66
CA ASN A 161 3.69 17.29 -5.70
C ASN A 161 3.42 16.56 -7.03
N LEU A 162 2.70 15.45 -6.99
CA LEU A 162 2.20 14.69 -8.15
C LEU A 162 0.67 14.62 -8.09
N ASN A 163 0.03 14.58 -9.27
CA ASN A 163 -1.43 14.62 -9.37
C ASN A 163 -2.12 13.25 -9.15
N ASN A 164 -1.35 12.17 -9.21
CA ASN A 164 -1.84 10.79 -9.06
C ASN A 164 -1.62 10.22 -7.66
N ILE A 165 -1.43 11.08 -6.65
CA ILE A 165 -1.31 10.67 -5.24
C ILE A 165 -2.50 11.20 -4.45
N GLY A 166 -3.08 10.32 -3.64
CA GLY A 166 -4.18 10.63 -2.75
C GLY A 166 -4.02 10.00 -1.37
N VAL A 167 -5.07 10.07 -0.57
CA VAL A 167 -5.12 9.47 0.77
C VAL A 167 -6.28 8.49 0.87
N THR A 168 -6.04 7.33 1.46
CA THR A 168 -7.05 6.40 1.92
C THR A 168 -7.36 6.68 3.39
N ILE A 169 -8.63 6.93 3.68
CA ILE A 169 -9.10 7.12 5.05
C ILE A 169 -9.74 5.81 5.52
N ASP A 170 -8.99 5.03 6.30
CA ASP A 170 -9.54 3.89 7.01
C ASP A 170 -10.29 4.42 8.25
N PHE A 171 -11.59 4.15 8.31
CA PHE A 171 -12.43 4.62 9.42
C PHE A 171 -11.96 4.11 10.78
N ALA A 172 -11.42 2.90 10.86
CA ALA A 172 -10.87 2.35 12.09
C ALA A 172 -9.61 3.12 12.54
N HIS A 173 -8.78 3.57 11.59
CA HIS A 173 -7.54 4.28 11.90
C HIS A 173 -7.76 5.74 12.36
N ILE A 174 -8.87 6.37 11.99
CA ILE A 174 -9.17 7.74 12.44
C ILE A 174 -9.73 7.82 13.87
N LEU A 175 -10.03 6.70 14.47
CA LEU A 175 -10.54 6.64 15.85
C LEU A 175 -9.43 6.59 16.91
N TYR A 176 -8.15 6.61 16.53
CA TYR A 176 -7.00 6.58 17.43
C TYR A 176 -6.49 7.99 17.76
#